data_fcaedd8a1e2159b5bb88bc93228a5402
#
_entry.id   fcaedd8a1e2159b5bb88bc93228a5402
#
_cell.length_a   1.000
_cell.length_b   1.000
_cell.length_c   1.000
_cell.angle_alpha   90.00
_cell.angle_beta   90.00
_cell.angle_gamma   90.00
#
_symmetry.space_group_name_H-M   'P 1'
#
loop_
_entity.id
_entity.type
_entity.pdbx_description
1 polymer ?
#
loop_
_entity_poly.entity_id
_entity_poly.type
_entity_poly.pdbx_seq_one_letter_code
_entity_poly.pdbx_strand_id
1 'polypeptide(L)'
;MLPFDDTLLWLRAAAEATRLRLLALCAERELSVSDLAEVLGQSEPRVSRHLRILTEGGLVERVRQGQWVHYRLAHSTPAANFVRGLLGQLERSDPVLAQDRERLRAPGAAPGAAPAVSRLGRELRAVLEAEMTPPPASVLLIGVEHPELLLSVAERDGQCTALAHSRRAAQAARATLARLRRACRIVQATGAEGISPQDVQRLGAPFEAVVIDHLALAAGASPMLLTTARAVLVPGGRLWLFERYPPALAERVVEHPLAGLRRRLTEARLECQRIRPIEADGQHVLGASAIAGGALAVSRVG
;
A
#
# COMPACT_ATOMS: atom_id res chain seq x y z
N MET A 1 -26.24 31.16 -8.72
CA MET A 1 -24.98 31.76 -8.22
C MET A 1 -24.63 31.11 -6.88
N LEU A 2 -23.38 30.78 -6.64
CA LEU A 2 -22.95 30.18 -5.38
C LEU A 2 -22.47 31.29 -4.43
N PRO A 3 -22.76 31.20 -3.11
CA PRO A 3 -22.19 32.13 -2.12
C PRO A 3 -20.65 32.03 -2.11
N PHE A 4 -19.99 33.14 -1.96
CA PHE A 4 -18.51 33.20 -2.00
C PHE A 4 -17.87 32.36 -0.89
N ASP A 5 -18.36 32.53 0.35
CA ASP A 5 -17.81 31.83 1.53
C ASP A 5 -18.02 30.31 1.44
N ASP A 6 -19.19 29.86 1.00
CA ASP A 6 -19.46 28.44 0.79
C ASP A 6 -18.55 27.87 -0.29
N THR A 7 -18.35 28.59 -1.40
CA THR A 7 -17.44 28.17 -2.47
C THR A 7 -16.03 28.02 -1.97
N LEU A 8 -15.56 28.98 -1.16
CA LEU A 8 -14.23 28.92 -0.57
C LEU A 8 -14.06 27.76 0.41
N LEU A 9 -15.10 27.49 1.21
CA LEU A 9 -15.15 26.32 2.11
C LEU A 9 -15.01 25.00 1.31
N TRP A 10 -15.79 24.84 0.24
CA TRP A 10 -15.76 23.65 -0.59
C TRP A 10 -14.44 23.45 -1.31
N LEU A 11 -13.85 24.53 -1.85
CA LEU A 11 -12.52 24.49 -2.45
C LEU A 11 -11.47 24.03 -1.45
N ARG A 12 -11.46 24.59 -0.24
CA ARG A 12 -10.54 24.16 0.82
C ARG A 12 -10.75 22.72 1.24
N ALA A 13 -12.01 22.28 1.32
CA ALA A 13 -12.34 20.90 1.64
C ALA A 13 -11.91 19.93 0.54
N ALA A 14 -11.97 20.31 -0.74
CA ALA A 14 -11.58 19.46 -1.86
C ALA A 14 -10.07 19.50 -2.19
N ALA A 15 -9.36 20.59 -1.85
CA ALA A 15 -7.98 20.89 -2.27
C ALA A 15 -6.92 20.01 -1.57
N GLU A 16 -7.05 18.68 -1.73
CA GLU A 16 -6.05 17.70 -1.31
C GLU A 16 -6.29 16.41 -2.10
N ALA A 17 -5.21 15.76 -2.53
CA ALA A 17 -5.26 14.63 -3.44
C ALA A 17 -6.16 13.48 -2.96
N THR A 18 -6.05 13.07 -1.69
CA THR A 18 -6.88 11.99 -1.13
C THR A 18 -8.35 12.37 -1.10
N ARG A 19 -8.67 13.62 -0.74
CA ARG A 19 -10.05 14.08 -0.68
C ARG A 19 -10.70 14.17 -2.05
N LEU A 20 -9.94 14.60 -3.07
CA LEU A 20 -10.43 14.62 -4.45
C LEU A 20 -10.72 13.21 -4.97
N ARG A 21 -9.85 12.25 -4.66
CA ARG A 21 -10.06 10.82 -4.96
C ARG A 21 -11.28 10.25 -4.23
N LEU A 22 -11.46 10.58 -2.94
CA LEU A 22 -12.65 10.19 -2.17
C LEU A 22 -13.94 10.74 -2.78
N LEU A 23 -13.95 12.01 -3.22
CA LEU A 23 -15.09 12.60 -3.91
C LEU A 23 -15.41 11.84 -5.21
N ALA A 24 -14.39 11.50 -6.00
CA ALA A 24 -14.58 10.73 -7.23
C ALA A 24 -15.14 9.32 -6.96
N LEU A 25 -14.66 8.63 -5.92
CA LEU A 25 -15.15 7.30 -5.53
C LEU A 25 -16.60 7.35 -4.99
N CYS A 26 -16.91 8.32 -4.12
CA CYS A 26 -18.25 8.53 -3.58
C CYS A 26 -19.26 9.01 -4.65
N ALA A 27 -18.77 9.48 -5.81
CA ALA A 27 -19.61 9.80 -6.96
C ALA A 27 -20.08 8.55 -7.73
N GLU A 28 -19.30 7.47 -7.68
CA GLU A 28 -19.63 6.22 -8.39
C GLU A 28 -20.71 5.41 -7.64
N ARG A 29 -20.60 5.30 -6.32
CA ARG A 29 -21.55 4.59 -5.45
C ARG A 29 -21.35 4.89 -3.96
N GLU A 30 -22.25 4.38 -3.13
CA GLU A 30 -22.11 4.40 -1.66
C GLU A 30 -21.04 3.41 -1.22
N LEU A 31 -20.10 3.86 -0.36
CA LEU A 31 -18.94 3.10 0.07
C LEU A 31 -18.71 3.24 1.58
N SER A 32 -18.32 2.16 2.23
CA SER A 32 -17.88 2.19 3.63
C SER A 32 -16.47 2.79 3.76
N VAL A 33 -16.08 3.15 5.00
CA VAL A 33 -14.70 3.58 5.27
C VAL A 33 -13.69 2.51 4.87
N SER A 34 -14.02 1.24 5.14
CA SER A 34 -13.16 0.10 4.82
C SER A 34 -12.98 -0.06 3.32
N ASP A 35 -14.07 0.06 2.52
CA ASP A 35 -13.98 0.00 1.07
C ASP A 35 -13.12 1.13 0.50
N LEU A 36 -13.31 2.36 1.01
CA LEU A 36 -12.54 3.53 0.59
C LEU A 36 -11.07 3.41 0.99
N ALA A 37 -10.78 2.92 2.18
CA ALA A 37 -9.42 2.67 2.65
C ALA A 37 -8.70 1.64 1.78
N GLU A 38 -9.41 0.59 1.40
CA GLU A 38 -8.90 -0.45 0.51
C GLU A 38 -8.57 0.08 -0.89
N VAL A 39 -9.54 0.76 -1.52
CA VAL A 39 -9.35 1.33 -2.86
C VAL A 39 -8.18 2.32 -2.89
N LEU A 40 -8.08 3.17 -1.86
CA LEU A 40 -7.03 4.18 -1.77
C LEU A 40 -5.67 3.63 -1.32
N GLY A 41 -5.63 2.41 -0.76
CA GLY A 41 -4.43 1.86 -0.14
C GLY A 41 -3.99 2.64 1.11
N GLN A 42 -4.97 3.16 1.88
CA GLN A 42 -4.72 3.97 3.07
C GLN A 42 -5.37 3.35 4.32
N SER A 43 -4.90 3.74 5.52
CA SER A 43 -5.51 3.29 6.76
C SER A 43 -6.90 3.91 6.97
N GLU A 44 -7.84 3.13 7.56
CA GLU A 44 -9.18 3.62 7.90
C GLU A 44 -9.19 4.90 8.75
N PRO A 45 -8.33 5.08 9.79
CA PRO A 45 -8.27 6.32 10.55
C PRO A 45 -7.92 7.55 9.68
N ARG A 46 -7.01 7.38 8.71
CA ARG A 46 -6.64 8.46 7.80
C ARG A 46 -7.79 8.81 6.86
N VAL A 47 -8.41 7.80 6.26
CA VAL A 47 -9.58 7.98 5.40
C VAL A 47 -10.76 8.60 6.17
N SER A 48 -11.04 8.12 7.38
CA SER A 48 -12.05 8.71 8.28
C SER A 48 -11.83 10.19 8.54
N ARG A 49 -10.58 10.61 8.75
CA ARG A 49 -10.24 12.03 8.95
C ARG A 49 -10.55 12.87 7.71
N HIS A 50 -10.22 12.38 6.52
CA HIS A 50 -10.53 13.07 5.26
C HIS A 50 -12.04 13.10 5.01
N LEU A 51 -12.76 12.01 5.25
CA LEU A 51 -14.22 11.93 5.12
C LEU A 51 -14.92 12.88 6.09
N ARG A 52 -14.40 13.06 7.32
CA ARG A 52 -14.94 14.04 8.26
C ARG A 52 -14.87 15.44 7.69
N ILE A 53 -13.72 15.86 7.15
CA ILE A 53 -13.55 17.19 6.53
C ILE A 53 -14.53 17.40 5.37
N LEU A 54 -14.70 16.37 4.52
CA LEU A 54 -15.64 16.42 3.39
C LEU A 54 -17.11 16.46 3.86
N THR A 55 -17.44 15.77 4.94
CA THR A 55 -18.78 15.76 5.54
C THR A 55 -19.09 17.08 6.22
N GLU A 56 -18.13 17.65 6.98
CA GLU A 56 -18.26 18.99 7.59
C GLU A 56 -18.43 20.09 6.52
N GLY A 57 -17.78 19.92 5.36
CA GLY A 57 -17.96 20.80 4.20
C GLY A 57 -19.25 20.54 3.41
N GLY A 58 -20.05 19.54 3.77
CA GLY A 58 -21.29 19.20 3.06
C GLY A 58 -21.09 18.61 1.66
N LEU A 59 -19.88 18.18 1.30
CA LEU A 59 -19.56 17.59 -0.01
C LEU A 59 -19.90 16.11 -0.07
N VAL A 60 -19.83 15.42 1.07
CA VAL A 60 -20.14 14.01 1.26
C VAL A 60 -21.15 13.88 2.39
N GLU A 61 -22.09 12.98 2.27
CA GLU A 61 -23.04 12.65 3.33
C GLU A 61 -22.86 11.22 3.84
N ARG A 62 -23.22 11.02 5.11
CA ARG A 62 -23.20 9.73 5.78
C ARG A 62 -24.57 9.08 5.70
N VAL A 63 -24.61 7.86 5.20
CA VAL A 63 -25.83 7.05 5.09
C VAL A 63 -25.69 5.85 6.03
N ARG A 64 -26.63 5.67 6.96
CA ARG A 64 -26.67 4.49 7.81
C ARG A 64 -27.47 3.38 7.14
N GLN A 65 -26.85 2.21 7.00
CA GLN A 65 -27.51 0.97 6.55
C GLN A 65 -27.32 -0.10 7.64
N GLY A 66 -28.31 -0.24 8.52
CA GLY A 66 -28.20 -1.09 9.71
C GLY A 66 -27.11 -0.59 10.66
N GLN A 67 -26.14 -1.44 10.99
CA GLN A 67 -24.97 -1.08 11.81
C GLN A 67 -23.79 -0.48 11.01
N TRP A 68 -23.91 -0.38 9.69
CA TRP A 68 -22.86 0.11 8.82
C TRP A 68 -23.07 1.58 8.43
N VAL A 69 -21.96 2.31 8.30
CA VAL A 69 -21.95 3.69 7.81
C VAL A 69 -21.32 3.72 6.44
N HIS A 70 -22.06 4.20 5.45
CA HIS A 70 -21.60 4.42 4.09
C HIS A 70 -21.49 5.92 3.82
N TYR A 71 -20.69 6.26 2.83
CA TYR A 71 -20.47 7.63 2.36
C TYR A 71 -20.80 7.70 0.88
N ARG A 72 -21.50 8.79 0.50
CA ARG A 72 -21.82 9.13 -0.89
C ARG A 72 -21.69 10.62 -1.11
N LEU A 73 -21.70 11.08 -2.36
CA LEU A 73 -21.83 12.50 -2.61
C LEU A 73 -23.15 13.03 -2.05
N ALA A 74 -23.12 14.24 -1.51
CA ALA A 74 -24.33 14.93 -1.10
C ALA A 74 -25.33 15.05 -2.27
N HIS A 75 -26.63 14.92 -1.99
CA HIS A 75 -27.67 14.95 -3.02
C HIS A 75 -28.39 16.31 -3.01
N SER A 76 -28.63 16.83 -4.23
CA SER A 76 -29.52 17.99 -4.45
C SER A 76 -29.16 19.26 -3.67
N THR A 77 -27.91 19.43 -3.28
CA THR A 77 -27.41 20.62 -2.60
C THR A 77 -26.52 21.44 -3.54
N PRO A 78 -26.34 22.76 -3.29
CA PRO A 78 -25.36 23.55 -4.02
C PRO A 78 -23.94 22.96 -3.99
N ALA A 79 -23.55 22.36 -2.84
CA ALA A 79 -22.28 21.63 -2.66
C ALA A 79 -22.17 20.42 -3.60
N ALA A 80 -23.26 19.66 -3.77
CA ALA A 80 -23.30 18.52 -4.71
C ALA A 80 -23.11 18.97 -6.17
N ASN A 81 -23.72 20.08 -6.56
CA ASN A 81 -23.56 20.65 -7.90
C ASN A 81 -22.12 21.14 -8.13
N PHE A 82 -21.53 21.77 -7.12
CA PHE A 82 -20.14 22.20 -7.15
C PHE A 82 -19.21 20.99 -7.35
N VAL A 83 -19.36 19.91 -6.58
CA VAL A 83 -18.52 18.71 -6.69
C VAL A 83 -18.69 18.04 -8.05
N ARG A 84 -19.92 17.89 -8.56
CA ARG A 84 -20.15 17.31 -9.89
C ARG A 84 -19.48 18.14 -10.99
N GLY A 85 -19.56 19.48 -10.89
CA GLY A 85 -18.88 20.39 -11.80
C GLY A 85 -17.35 20.24 -11.73
N LEU A 86 -16.79 20.17 -10.53
CA LEU A 86 -15.37 19.96 -10.30
C LEU A 86 -14.89 18.62 -10.87
N LEU A 87 -15.58 17.53 -10.54
CA LEU A 87 -15.25 16.18 -11.05
C LEU A 87 -15.42 16.07 -12.56
N GLY A 88 -16.36 16.82 -13.14
CA GLY A 88 -16.57 16.91 -14.59
C GLY A 88 -15.42 17.57 -15.36
N GLN A 89 -14.58 18.35 -14.68
CA GLN A 89 -13.36 18.96 -15.25
C GLN A 89 -12.14 18.05 -15.16
N LEU A 90 -12.21 16.96 -14.40
CA LEU A 90 -11.11 16.01 -14.30
C LEU A 90 -11.09 15.10 -15.52
N GLU A 91 -9.92 14.86 -16.04
CA GLU A 91 -9.73 13.93 -17.14
C GLU A 91 -10.13 12.51 -16.71
N ARG A 92 -11.06 11.90 -17.45
CA ARG A 92 -11.55 10.54 -17.13
C ARG A 92 -10.47 9.48 -17.28
N SER A 93 -9.47 9.74 -18.10
CA SER A 93 -8.29 8.90 -18.34
C SER A 93 -7.14 9.14 -17.36
N ASP A 94 -7.31 10.09 -16.40
CA ASP A 94 -6.28 10.30 -15.38
C ASP A 94 -5.88 8.97 -14.72
N PRO A 95 -4.58 8.59 -14.75
CA PRO A 95 -4.14 7.27 -14.32
C PRO A 95 -4.48 6.93 -12.87
N VAL A 96 -4.49 7.94 -11.97
CA VAL A 96 -4.80 7.74 -10.56
C VAL A 96 -6.28 7.43 -10.38
N LEU A 97 -7.15 8.23 -11.01
CA LEU A 97 -8.60 8.04 -10.93
C LEU A 97 -9.06 6.79 -11.68
N ALA A 98 -8.43 6.47 -12.81
CA ALA A 98 -8.70 5.24 -13.55
C ALA A 98 -8.35 4.01 -12.73
N GLN A 99 -7.21 4.01 -12.05
CA GLN A 99 -6.78 2.93 -11.17
C GLN A 99 -7.73 2.76 -9.96
N ASP A 100 -8.18 3.87 -9.35
CA ASP A 100 -9.14 3.81 -8.25
C ASP A 100 -10.46 3.20 -8.70
N ARG A 101 -10.97 3.58 -9.89
CA ARG A 101 -12.18 2.98 -10.47
C ARG A 101 -12.00 1.50 -10.77
N GLU A 102 -10.84 1.09 -11.26
CA GLU A 102 -10.55 -0.31 -11.52
C GLU A 102 -10.53 -1.12 -10.21
N ARG A 103 -9.87 -0.62 -9.16
CA ARG A 103 -9.91 -1.22 -7.83
C ARG A 103 -11.32 -1.27 -7.23
N LEU A 104 -12.12 -0.24 -7.50
CA LEU A 104 -13.51 -0.20 -7.08
C LEU A 104 -14.39 -1.22 -7.82
N ARG A 105 -14.13 -1.46 -9.12
CA ARG A 105 -14.87 -2.42 -9.96
C ARG A 105 -14.43 -3.86 -9.71
N ALA A 106 -13.21 -4.06 -9.27
CA ALA A 106 -12.71 -5.33 -8.76
C ALA A 106 -13.00 -5.43 -7.24
N PRO A 107 -14.26 -5.49 -6.80
CA PRO A 107 -14.58 -5.75 -5.41
C PRO A 107 -14.04 -7.14 -5.12
N GLY A 108 -13.11 -7.23 -4.20
CA GLY A 108 -12.38 -8.41 -3.81
C GLY A 108 -12.98 -9.68 -4.35
N ALA A 109 -12.22 -10.42 -5.15
CA ALA A 109 -12.69 -11.62 -5.84
C ALA A 109 -13.68 -12.38 -4.97
N ALA A 110 -14.83 -12.75 -5.54
CA ALA A 110 -15.87 -13.48 -4.82
C ALA A 110 -15.24 -14.56 -3.95
N PRO A 111 -15.73 -14.84 -2.72
CA PRO A 111 -15.16 -15.87 -1.87
C PRO A 111 -15.08 -17.17 -2.66
N GLY A 112 -13.88 -17.58 -3.11
CA GLY A 112 -13.67 -18.77 -3.93
C GLY A 112 -13.12 -18.54 -5.34
N ALA A 113 -13.15 -17.34 -5.92
CA ALA A 113 -12.45 -17.07 -7.16
C ALA A 113 -10.93 -17.06 -6.91
N ALA A 114 -10.17 -17.83 -7.70
CA ALA A 114 -8.72 -17.73 -7.70
C ALA A 114 -8.33 -16.30 -8.07
N PRO A 115 -7.48 -15.60 -7.29
CA PRO A 115 -6.95 -14.32 -7.74
C PRO A 115 -6.34 -14.54 -9.12
N ALA A 116 -6.79 -13.75 -10.09
CA ALA A 116 -6.20 -13.80 -11.42
C ALA A 116 -4.72 -13.45 -11.27
N VAL A 117 -3.83 -14.37 -11.67
CA VAL A 117 -2.38 -14.15 -11.60
C VAL A 117 -2.04 -13.02 -12.56
N SER A 118 -1.75 -11.83 -12.03
CA SER A 118 -1.39 -10.68 -12.83
C SER A 118 -0.04 -10.88 -13.52
N ARG A 119 0.18 -10.23 -14.65
CA ARG A 119 1.50 -10.27 -15.29
C ARG A 119 2.54 -9.66 -14.37
N LEU A 120 2.20 -8.52 -13.72
CA LEU A 120 3.06 -7.91 -12.72
C LEU A 120 3.40 -8.88 -11.59
N GLY A 121 2.41 -9.55 -11.00
CA GLY A 121 2.65 -10.52 -9.93
C GLY A 121 3.60 -11.64 -10.33
N ARG A 122 3.49 -12.16 -11.57
CA ARG A 122 4.43 -13.17 -12.09
C ARG A 122 5.86 -12.61 -12.21
N GLU A 123 6.01 -11.38 -12.71
CA GLU A 123 7.33 -10.74 -12.82
C GLU A 123 7.95 -10.50 -11.44
N LEU A 124 7.17 -10.00 -10.46
CA LEU A 124 7.63 -9.81 -9.09
C LEU A 124 8.07 -11.14 -8.46
N ARG A 125 7.30 -12.19 -8.66
CA ARG A 125 7.62 -13.53 -8.21
C ARG A 125 8.91 -14.04 -8.83
N ALA A 126 9.06 -13.93 -10.15
CA ALA A 126 10.26 -14.37 -10.88
C ALA A 126 11.52 -13.63 -10.38
N VAL A 127 11.41 -12.31 -10.15
CA VAL A 127 12.47 -11.49 -9.58
C VAL A 127 12.88 -12.00 -8.20
N LEU A 128 11.90 -12.21 -7.33
CA LEU A 128 12.15 -12.65 -5.94
C LEU A 128 12.75 -14.05 -5.91
N GLU A 129 12.24 -14.98 -6.73
CA GLU A 129 12.74 -16.35 -6.80
C GLU A 129 14.19 -16.42 -7.30
N ALA A 130 14.53 -15.63 -8.31
CA ALA A 130 15.89 -15.58 -8.85
C ALA A 130 16.92 -15.02 -7.85
N GLU A 131 16.52 -14.07 -7.00
CA GLU A 131 17.43 -13.41 -6.06
C GLU A 131 17.45 -14.05 -4.67
N MET A 132 16.42 -14.80 -4.30
CA MET A 132 16.31 -15.44 -2.98
C MET A 132 17.02 -16.81 -2.94
N THR A 133 18.25 -16.85 -3.42
CA THR A 133 19.12 -18.04 -3.44
C THR A 133 20.38 -17.76 -2.64
N PRO A 134 20.76 -18.61 -1.66
CA PRO A 134 20.03 -19.74 -1.10
C PRO A 134 18.75 -19.30 -0.38
N PRO A 135 17.76 -20.21 -0.24
CA PRO A 135 16.52 -19.87 0.44
C PRO A 135 16.76 -19.57 1.92
N PRO A 136 16.17 -18.50 2.48
CA PRO A 136 16.30 -18.17 3.90
C PRO A 136 15.44 -19.11 4.76
N ALA A 137 15.91 -19.42 5.97
CA ALA A 137 15.17 -20.25 6.93
C ALA A 137 13.97 -19.52 7.55
N SER A 138 13.97 -18.19 7.58
CA SER A 138 12.85 -17.39 8.08
C SER A 138 12.61 -16.15 7.22
N VAL A 139 11.35 -15.95 6.81
CA VAL A 139 10.95 -14.84 5.95
C VAL A 139 9.78 -14.09 6.54
N LEU A 140 9.87 -12.77 6.57
CA LEU A 140 8.77 -11.85 6.83
C LEU A 140 8.33 -11.20 5.53
N LEU A 141 7.06 -11.36 5.15
CA LEU A 141 6.42 -10.60 4.08
C LEU A 141 5.61 -9.46 4.69
N ILE A 142 5.90 -8.22 4.34
CA ILE A 142 5.13 -7.02 4.73
C ILE A 142 4.27 -6.60 3.54
N GLY A 143 2.95 -6.67 3.69
CA GLY A 143 1.98 -6.56 2.60
C GLY A 143 1.65 -7.94 2.01
N VAL A 144 0.38 -8.12 1.64
CA VAL A 144 -0.14 -9.38 1.08
C VAL A 144 -1.06 -9.14 -0.12
N GLU A 145 -0.92 -7.97 -0.73
CA GLU A 145 -1.77 -7.50 -1.82
C GLU A 145 -1.49 -8.28 -3.11
N HIS A 146 -0.26 -8.77 -3.29
CA HIS A 146 0.13 -9.61 -4.42
C HIS A 146 0.28 -11.06 -3.96
N PRO A 147 -0.73 -11.91 -4.22
CA PRO A 147 -0.73 -13.32 -3.78
C PRO A 147 0.47 -14.11 -4.32
N GLU A 148 1.03 -13.70 -5.45
CA GLU A 148 2.21 -14.33 -6.04
C GLU A 148 3.45 -14.17 -5.16
N LEU A 149 3.63 -13.01 -4.50
CA LEU A 149 4.71 -12.80 -3.53
C LEU A 149 4.48 -13.63 -2.27
N LEU A 150 3.24 -13.68 -1.77
CA LEU A 150 2.88 -14.54 -0.63
C LEU A 150 3.19 -16.01 -0.92
N LEU A 151 2.85 -16.49 -2.12
CA LEU A 151 3.12 -17.85 -2.53
C LEU A 151 4.61 -18.10 -2.67
N SER A 152 5.36 -17.17 -3.28
CA SER A 152 6.81 -17.29 -3.41
C SER A 152 7.53 -17.50 -2.07
N VAL A 153 7.06 -16.86 -0.99
CA VAL A 153 7.63 -17.05 0.35
C VAL A 153 7.06 -18.27 1.08
N ALA A 154 5.77 -18.61 0.88
CA ALA A 154 5.10 -19.72 1.56
C ALA A 154 5.40 -21.09 0.93
N GLU A 155 5.92 -21.15 -0.29
CA GLU A 155 6.30 -22.40 -0.97
C GLU A 155 7.70 -22.90 -0.58
N ARG A 156 8.45 -22.10 0.17
CA ARG A 156 9.80 -22.44 0.61
C ARG A 156 9.79 -23.25 1.91
N ASP A 157 10.79 -24.10 2.05
CA ASP A 157 11.03 -24.81 3.31
C ASP A 157 11.61 -23.85 4.32
N GLY A 158 10.77 -23.30 5.20
CA GLY A 158 11.18 -22.30 6.19
C GLY A 158 9.99 -21.69 6.92
N GLN A 159 10.31 -20.87 7.92
CA GLN A 159 9.27 -20.12 8.66
C GLN A 159 8.81 -18.93 7.83
N CYS A 160 7.55 -18.95 7.39
CA CYS A 160 6.89 -17.83 6.73
C CYS A 160 5.99 -17.08 7.70
N THR A 161 6.20 -15.78 7.81
CA THR A 161 5.28 -14.87 8.48
C THR A 161 4.91 -13.75 7.53
N ALA A 162 3.62 -13.41 7.44
CA ALA A 162 3.16 -12.31 6.61
C ALA A 162 2.33 -11.31 7.42
N LEU A 163 2.58 -10.04 7.21
CA LEU A 163 1.91 -8.92 7.87
C LEU A 163 0.92 -8.28 6.90
N ALA A 164 -0.37 -8.37 7.21
CA ALA A 164 -1.43 -7.81 6.39
C ALA A 164 -1.90 -6.46 6.93
N HIS A 165 -2.07 -5.45 6.09
CA HIS A 165 -2.49 -4.10 6.48
C HIS A 165 -3.94 -4.01 6.94
N SER A 166 -4.79 -4.95 6.54
CA SER A 166 -6.21 -4.95 6.87
C SER A 166 -6.70 -6.35 7.23
N ARG A 167 -7.82 -6.40 7.98
CA ARG A 167 -8.50 -7.65 8.30
C ARG A 167 -8.90 -8.42 7.04
N ARG A 168 -9.34 -7.71 6.02
CA ARG A 168 -9.75 -8.29 4.73
C ARG A 168 -8.56 -8.89 3.99
N ALA A 169 -7.44 -8.15 3.88
CA ALA A 169 -6.21 -8.67 3.29
C ALA A 169 -5.71 -9.93 4.03
N ALA A 170 -5.78 -9.92 5.37
CA ALA A 170 -5.46 -11.10 6.17
C ALA A 170 -6.37 -12.30 5.88
N GLN A 171 -7.67 -12.09 5.70
CA GLN A 171 -8.62 -13.15 5.34
C GLN A 171 -8.38 -13.69 3.94
N ALA A 172 -8.15 -12.82 2.95
CA ALA A 172 -7.84 -13.21 1.58
C ALA A 172 -6.54 -14.03 1.50
N ALA A 173 -5.49 -13.61 2.22
CA ALA A 173 -4.23 -14.33 2.31
C ALA A 173 -4.42 -15.72 2.92
N ARG A 174 -5.16 -15.84 4.03
CA ARG A 174 -5.48 -17.15 4.64
C ARG A 174 -6.26 -18.06 3.71
N ALA A 175 -7.25 -17.53 2.98
CA ALA A 175 -8.02 -18.30 2.01
C ALA A 175 -7.14 -18.82 0.86
N THR A 176 -6.23 -17.98 0.36
CA THR A 176 -5.26 -18.37 -0.69
C THR A 176 -4.35 -19.51 -0.21
N LEU A 177 -3.77 -19.36 0.98
CA LEU A 177 -2.89 -20.37 1.58
C LEU A 177 -3.61 -21.68 1.85
N ALA A 178 -4.82 -21.63 2.41
CA ALA A 178 -5.64 -22.81 2.70
C ALA A 178 -5.96 -23.60 1.43
N ARG A 179 -6.35 -22.92 0.35
CA ARG A 179 -6.64 -23.54 -0.94
C ARG A 179 -5.43 -24.27 -1.53
N LEU A 180 -4.23 -23.69 -1.35
CA LEU A 180 -2.99 -24.24 -1.89
C LEU A 180 -2.24 -25.14 -0.88
N ARG A 181 -2.84 -25.39 0.29
CA ARG A 181 -2.27 -26.19 1.38
C ARG A 181 -0.86 -25.73 1.78
N ARG A 182 -0.67 -24.41 1.86
CA ARG A 182 0.59 -23.80 2.27
C ARG A 182 0.49 -23.22 3.67
N ALA A 183 1.58 -23.28 4.43
CA ALA A 183 1.67 -22.76 5.78
C ALA A 183 2.40 -21.42 5.78
N CYS A 184 1.74 -20.38 6.32
CA CYS A 184 2.35 -19.09 6.59
C CYS A 184 1.55 -18.43 7.73
N ARG A 185 2.24 -17.89 8.70
CA ARG A 185 1.61 -17.18 9.84
C ARG A 185 1.15 -15.81 9.38
N ILE A 186 -0.15 -15.57 9.32
CA ILE A 186 -0.71 -14.26 8.95
C ILE A 186 -1.01 -13.44 10.21
N VAL A 187 -0.34 -12.29 10.34
CA VAL A 187 -0.50 -11.31 11.41
C VAL A 187 -1.15 -10.06 10.83
N GLN A 188 -2.13 -9.47 11.52
CA GLN A 188 -2.69 -8.19 11.13
C GLN A 188 -1.82 -7.08 11.70
N ALA A 189 -1.42 -6.12 10.86
CA ALA A 189 -0.66 -4.95 11.26
C ALA A 189 -1.49 -4.03 12.18
N THR A 190 -0.81 -3.39 13.12
CA THR A 190 -1.37 -2.33 13.97
C THR A 190 -0.99 -0.93 13.48
N GLY A 191 0.05 -0.83 12.65
CA GLY A 191 0.54 0.42 12.06
C GLY A 191 -0.13 0.79 10.75
N ALA A 192 -0.24 2.09 10.49
CA ALA A 192 -0.85 2.63 9.27
C ALA A 192 0.00 2.39 8.00
N GLU A 193 1.30 2.22 8.13
CA GLU A 193 2.26 2.08 7.03
C GLU A 193 2.85 0.66 6.92
N GLY A 194 2.20 -0.33 7.52
CA GLY A 194 2.54 -1.73 7.32
C GLY A 194 3.20 -2.41 8.52
N ILE A 195 4.18 -1.83 9.17
CA ILE A 195 4.81 -2.41 10.37
C ILE A 195 5.06 -1.31 11.41
N SER A 196 4.63 -1.57 12.63
CA SER A 196 4.87 -0.70 13.78
C SER A 196 5.86 -1.33 14.76
N PRO A 197 6.46 -0.56 15.68
CA PRO A 197 7.29 -1.13 16.76
C PRO A 197 6.55 -2.17 17.62
N GLN A 198 5.23 -2.03 17.77
CA GLN A 198 4.39 -3.02 18.47
C GLN A 198 4.27 -4.33 17.67
N ASP A 199 4.20 -4.24 16.33
CA ASP A 199 4.17 -5.41 15.48
C ASP A 199 5.49 -6.19 15.56
N VAL A 200 6.63 -5.51 15.67
CA VAL A 200 7.95 -6.15 15.83
C VAL A 200 7.97 -7.11 17.02
N GLN A 201 7.42 -6.71 18.17
CA GLN A 201 7.34 -7.57 19.36
C GLN A 201 6.44 -8.79 19.11
N ARG A 202 5.36 -8.64 18.36
CA ARG A 202 4.39 -9.72 18.06
C ARG A 202 4.91 -10.71 17.02
N LEU A 203 5.81 -10.29 16.14
CA LEU A 203 6.31 -11.10 15.04
C LEU A 203 7.29 -12.20 15.48
N GLY A 204 7.97 -12.02 16.60
CA GLY A 204 8.97 -12.99 17.07
C GLY A 204 10.27 -12.91 16.29
N ALA A 205 10.70 -11.69 15.90
CA ALA A 205 11.98 -11.43 15.23
C ALA A 205 13.19 -12.05 15.97
N PRO A 206 14.34 -12.27 15.31
CA PRO A 206 14.70 -11.75 13.99
C PRO A 206 14.44 -12.69 12.81
N PHE A 207 14.45 -12.13 11.57
CA PHE A 207 14.28 -12.84 10.32
C PHE A 207 15.55 -12.80 9.46
N GLU A 208 15.81 -13.86 8.68
CA GLU A 208 16.89 -13.86 7.69
C GLU A 208 16.56 -13.06 6.44
N ALA A 209 15.25 -12.96 6.14
CA ALA A 209 14.76 -12.19 4.99
C ALA A 209 13.51 -11.40 5.31
N VAL A 210 13.42 -10.20 4.72
CA VAL A 210 12.21 -9.37 4.69
C VAL A 210 11.86 -9.04 3.25
N VAL A 211 10.61 -9.27 2.87
CA VAL A 211 10.04 -8.85 1.58
C VAL A 211 8.99 -7.80 1.87
N ILE A 212 9.05 -6.65 1.20
CA ILE A 212 8.10 -5.56 1.35
C ILE A 212 7.33 -5.40 0.04
N ASP A 213 6.04 -5.73 0.08
CA ASP A 213 5.06 -5.41 -0.96
C ASP A 213 4.45 -4.04 -0.66
N HIS A 214 5.07 -2.99 -1.19
CA HIS A 214 4.64 -1.60 -0.99
C HIS A 214 3.91 -1.03 -2.22
N LEU A 215 3.29 -1.90 -3.01
CA LEU A 215 2.66 -1.54 -4.28
C LEU A 215 1.24 -0.96 -4.11
N ALA A 216 0.61 -1.18 -2.96
CA ALA A 216 -0.70 -0.62 -2.67
C ALA A 216 -0.68 0.89 -2.37
N LEU A 217 0.48 1.44 -2.02
CA LEU A 217 0.64 2.85 -1.65
C LEU A 217 1.28 3.64 -2.79
N ALA A 218 0.74 4.82 -3.08
CA ALA A 218 1.25 5.70 -4.14
C ALA A 218 2.58 6.38 -3.78
N ALA A 219 2.87 6.52 -2.49
CA ALA A 219 4.14 7.05 -1.99
C ALA A 219 5.16 5.93 -1.83
N GLY A 220 6.44 6.19 -2.06
CA GLY A 220 7.51 5.24 -1.77
C GLY A 220 7.57 4.85 -0.29
N ALA A 221 8.22 3.74 0.02
CA ALA A 221 8.37 3.25 1.38
C ALA A 221 8.98 4.31 2.30
N SER A 222 8.34 4.56 3.45
CA SER A 222 8.81 5.58 4.38
C SER A 222 10.15 5.18 5.04
N PRO A 223 10.98 6.13 5.46
CA PRO A 223 12.20 5.84 6.22
C PRO A 223 11.91 5.03 7.49
N MET A 224 10.75 5.28 8.13
CA MET A 224 10.34 4.54 9.33
C MET A 224 10.03 3.08 9.02
N LEU A 225 9.35 2.78 7.91
CA LEU A 225 9.11 1.41 7.46
C LEU A 225 10.42 0.66 7.21
N LEU A 226 11.37 1.29 6.51
CA LEU A 226 12.66 0.69 6.20
C LEU A 226 13.52 0.47 7.46
N THR A 227 13.53 1.44 8.39
CA THR A 227 14.24 1.30 9.67
C THR A 227 13.64 0.19 10.52
N THR A 228 12.31 0.07 10.55
CA THR A 228 11.61 -0.98 11.31
C THR A 228 11.83 -2.34 10.65
N ALA A 229 11.81 -2.43 9.32
CA ALA A 229 12.15 -3.65 8.58
C ALA A 229 13.61 -4.08 8.84
N ARG A 230 14.53 -3.10 8.92
CA ARG A 230 15.93 -3.38 9.30
C ARG A 230 16.05 -3.93 10.73
N ALA A 231 15.26 -3.42 11.67
CA ALA A 231 15.30 -3.84 13.07
C ALA A 231 14.85 -5.30 13.28
N VAL A 232 14.06 -5.86 12.38
CA VAL A 232 13.59 -7.27 12.44
C VAL A 232 14.53 -8.23 11.70
N LEU A 233 15.51 -7.74 10.96
CA LEU A 233 16.49 -8.56 10.23
C LEU A 233 17.68 -8.96 11.13
N VAL A 234 18.14 -10.18 10.95
CA VAL A 234 19.46 -10.58 11.47
C VAL A 234 20.58 -9.73 10.84
N PRO A 235 21.76 -9.60 11.48
CA PRO A 235 22.94 -9.02 10.81
C PRO A 235 23.25 -9.81 9.53
N GLY A 236 23.43 -9.11 8.40
CA GLY A 236 23.61 -9.72 7.09
C GLY A 236 22.33 -10.27 6.45
N GLY A 237 21.17 -10.11 7.10
CA GLY A 237 19.88 -10.49 6.54
C GLY A 237 19.52 -9.69 5.30
N ARG A 238 18.69 -10.25 4.44
CA ARG A 238 18.36 -9.70 3.11
C ARG A 238 17.00 -9.05 3.10
N LEU A 239 16.88 -7.92 2.38
CA LEU A 239 15.63 -7.20 2.17
C LEU A 239 15.33 -7.09 0.68
N TRP A 240 14.09 -7.35 0.30
CA TRP A 240 13.54 -7.01 -1.02
C TRP A 240 12.38 -6.05 -0.82
N LEU A 241 12.37 -4.96 -1.60
CA LEU A 241 11.33 -3.95 -1.60
C LEU A 241 10.80 -3.80 -3.02
N PHE A 242 9.49 -3.83 -3.15
CA PHE A 242 8.76 -3.49 -4.37
C PHE A 242 7.89 -2.26 -4.11
N GLU A 243 8.17 -1.15 -4.79
CA GLU A 243 7.40 0.09 -4.66
C GLU A 243 7.06 0.66 -6.04
N ARG A 244 5.91 1.34 -6.14
CA ARG A 244 5.52 2.03 -7.38
C ARG A 244 6.28 3.33 -7.55
N TYR A 245 6.55 3.67 -8.80
CA TYR A 245 6.95 5.02 -9.18
C TYR A 245 6.14 5.48 -10.40
N PRO A 246 5.51 6.67 -10.37
CA PRO A 246 4.83 7.21 -11.54
C PRO A 246 5.85 7.78 -12.52
N PRO A 247 5.80 7.40 -13.82
CA PRO A 247 6.74 7.89 -14.83
C PRO A 247 6.70 9.42 -15.01
N ALA A 248 5.54 10.04 -14.83
CA ALA A 248 5.38 11.49 -14.93
C ALA A 248 6.09 12.27 -13.79
N LEU A 249 6.50 11.63 -12.72
CA LEU A 249 7.29 12.24 -11.65
C LEU A 249 8.77 12.38 -12.04
N ALA A 250 9.24 11.65 -13.04
CA ALA A 250 10.63 11.75 -13.51
C ALA A 250 10.97 13.15 -14.09
N GLU A 251 9.97 13.88 -14.59
CA GLU A 251 10.17 15.23 -15.19
C GLU A 251 10.01 16.39 -14.19
N ARG A 252 9.41 16.17 -13.01
CA ARG A 252 9.08 17.23 -12.02
C ARG A 252 9.71 17.04 -10.65
N VAL A 253 10.46 15.98 -10.41
CA VAL A 253 10.98 15.64 -9.09
C VAL A 253 12.42 16.14 -8.95
N VAL A 254 12.71 16.76 -7.81
CA VAL A 254 14.02 17.23 -7.40
C VAL A 254 15.07 16.10 -7.33
N GLU A 255 14.61 14.86 -7.21
CA GLU A 255 15.48 13.69 -7.10
C GLU A 255 14.94 12.51 -7.95
N HIS A 256 15.82 11.89 -8.74
CA HIS A 256 15.45 10.72 -9.55
C HIS A 256 14.97 9.56 -8.66
N PRO A 257 13.87 8.84 -8.97
CA PRO A 257 13.29 7.80 -8.12
C PRO A 257 14.28 6.74 -7.63
N LEU A 258 15.22 6.32 -8.49
CA LEU A 258 16.28 5.37 -8.12
C LEU A 258 17.25 5.94 -7.07
N ALA A 259 17.61 7.22 -7.20
CA ALA A 259 18.49 7.90 -6.25
C ALA A 259 17.79 8.08 -4.89
N GLY A 260 16.52 8.50 -4.91
CA GLY A 260 15.70 8.64 -3.70
C GLY A 260 15.52 7.32 -2.96
N LEU A 261 15.27 6.22 -3.67
CA LEU A 261 15.18 4.91 -3.05
C LEU A 261 16.53 4.48 -2.44
N ARG A 262 17.63 4.65 -3.19
CA ARG A 262 18.98 4.32 -2.69
C ARG A 262 19.32 5.11 -1.42
N ARG A 263 19.02 6.41 -1.40
CA ARG A 263 19.23 7.26 -0.23
C ARG A 263 18.44 6.76 0.98
N ARG A 264 17.13 6.46 0.83
CA ARG A 264 16.28 5.95 1.92
C ARG A 264 16.79 4.61 2.47
N LEU A 265 17.27 3.70 1.61
CA LEU A 265 17.88 2.45 2.05
C LEU A 265 19.17 2.71 2.86
N THR A 266 20.01 3.62 2.40
CA THR A 266 21.25 3.99 3.11
C THR A 266 20.94 4.63 4.47
N GLU A 267 19.99 5.54 4.55
CA GLU A 267 19.52 6.17 5.80
C GLU A 267 19.00 5.11 6.81
N ALA A 268 18.37 4.06 6.32
CA ALA A 268 17.91 2.92 7.12
C ALA A 268 19.04 1.90 7.45
N ARG A 269 20.29 2.18 7.10
CA ARG A 269 21.45 1.27 7.25
C ARG A 269 21.26 -0.07 6.53
N LEU A 270 20.69 0.00 5.34
CA LEU A 270 20.52 -1.10 4.40
C LEU A 270 21.46 -0.87 3.22
N GLU A 271 22.36 -1.80 2.99
CA GLU A 271 23.32 -1.73 1.87
C GLU A 271 22.60 -2.16 0.59
N CYS A 272 22.27 -1.20 -0.27
CA CYS A 272 21.61 -1.45 -1.53
C CYS A 272 22.50 -2.29 -2.46
N GLN A 273 22.04 -3.47 -2.83
CA GLN A 273 22.74 -4.38 -3.75
C GLN A 273 22.31 -4.12 -5.19
N ARG A 274 21.00 -4.01 -5.41
CA ARG A 274 20.44 -3.81 -6.75
C ARG A 274 19.16 -3.00 -6.68
N ILE A 275 18.94 -2.16 -7.67
CA ILE A 275 17.64 -1.55 -7.95
C ILE A 275 17.37 -1.73 -9.44
N ARG A 276 16.17 -2.19 -9.80
CA ARG A 276 15.75 -2.37 -11.18
C ARG A 276 14.31 -1.91 -11.41
N PRO A 277 14.01 -1.31 -12.55
CA PRO A 277 12.63 -1.09 -12.97
C PRO A 277 12.00 -2.41 -13.40
N ILE A 278 10.72 -2.56 -13.10
CA ILE A 278 9.85 -3.66 -13.53
C ILE A 278 8.62 -3.02 -14.14
N GLU A 279 8.33 -3.35 -15.39
CA GLU A 279 7.19 -2.80 -16.11
C GLU A 279 6.27 -3.93 -16.56
N ALA A 280 5.07 -3.93 -16.03
CA ALA A 280 4.04 -4.89 -16.39
C ALA A 280 2.64 -4.32 -16.16
N ASP A 281 1.67 -4.69 -17.00
CA ASP A 281 0.27 -4.26 -16.89
C ASP A 281 0.10 -2.72 -16.82
N GLY A 282 0.99 -1.96 -17.51
CA GLY A 282 0.99 -0.48 -17.48
C GLY A 282 1.44 0.11 -16.14
N GLN A 283 2.00 -0.70 -15.25
CA GLN A 283 2.52 -0.27 -13.97
C GLN A 283 4.05 -0.20 -14.00
N HIS A 284 4.59 0.83 -13.36
CA HIS A 284 6.02 1.04 -13.19
C HIS A 284 6.40 0.79 -11.73
N VAL A 285 7.24 -0.20 -11.50
CA VAL A 285 7.65 -0.66 -10.17
C VAL A 285 9.17 -0.64 -10.07
N LEU A 286 9.69 -0.17 -8.94
CA LEU A 286 11.09 -0.38 -8.56
C LEU A 286 11.18 -1.61 -7.67
N GLY A 287 11.95 -2.59 -8.12
CA GLY A 287 12.39 -3.70 -7.28
C GLY A 287 13.79 -3.41 -6.74
N ALA A 288 13.95 -3.39 -5.43
CA ALA A 288 15.24 -3.20 -4.79
C ALA A 288 15.60 -4.39 -3.92
N SER A 289 16.88 -4.78 -3.93
CA SER A 289 17.46 -5.70 -2.95
C SER A 289 18.56 -5.03 -2.14
N ALA A 290 18.59 -5.31 -0.84
CA ALA A 290 19.54 -4.75 0.10
C ALA A 290 19.92 -5.76 1.18
N ILE A 291 21.07 -5.54 1.82
CA ILE A 291 21.56 -6.34 2.95
C ILE A 291 21.56 -5.47 4.20
N ALA A 292 21.14 -6.05 5.31
CA ALA A 292 21.25 -5.40 6.61
C ALA A 292 22.72 -5.27 7.01
N GLY A 293 23.27 -4.07 7.01
CA GLY A 293 24.65 -3.81 7.44
C GLY A 293 24.92 -4.39 8.83
N GLY A 294 26.07 -5.00 9.03
CA GLY A 294 26.52 -5.50 10.32
C GLY A 294 26.54 -4.35 11.35
N ALA A 295 26.35 -4.67 12.63
CA ALA A 295 26.66 -3.72 13.69
C ALA A 295 28.13 -3.29 13.50
N LEU A 296 28.38 -1.98 13.40
CA LEU A 296 29.72 -1.46 13.48
C LEU A 296 30.36 -2.07 14.75
N ALA A 297 31.40 -2.89 14.57
CA ALA A 297 32.21 -3.30 15.66
C ALA A 297 32.69 -1.99 16.32
N VAL A 298 32.19 -1.70 17.50
CA VAL A 298 32.72 -0.63 18.33
C VAL A 298 34.13 -1.13 18.64
N SER A 299 35.13 -0.64 17.87
CA SER A 299 36.52 -0.76 18.23
C SER A 299 36.66 -0.12 19.60
N ARG A 300 36.73 -0.96 20.63
CA ARG A 300 37.29 -0.55 21.91
C ARG A 300 38.74 -0.17 21.62
N VAL A 301 38.95 1.13 21.46
CA VAL A 301 40.29 1.69 21.62
C VAL A 301 40.60 1.53 23.10
N GLY A 302 41.54 0.63 23.40
CA GLY A 302 42.15 0.46 24.71
C GLY A 302 43.02 1.65 25.11
#